data_bfb00121f29160d2cbfe4a37b5af72e0
#
_entry.id   bfb00121f29160d2cbfe4a37b5af72e0
#
_cell.length_a   1.000
_cell.length_b   1.000
_cell.length_c   1.000
_cell.angle_alpha   90.00
_cell.angle_beta   90.00
_cell.angle_gamma   90.00
#
_symmetry.space_group_name_H-M   'P 1'
#
loop_
_entity.id
_entity.type
_entity.pdbx_description
1 polymer ?
#
loop_
_entity_poly.entity_id
_entity_poly.type
_entity_poly.pdbx_seq_one_letter_code
_entity_poly.pdbx_strand_id
1 'polypeptide(L)'
;TLLKGQPGKEITIKVQREFETKPLEKKAIREKIQLPSVPYSGMVNDTTGYIYLTSFTDKSAADVRSAIISLKNKGASSLILDLRGNSGGLLDQAVEIVNFFVPKNSKIVDTKGKVKQWDKEYTAKNNPIVPDMPLVVLIDRGSASASEIVSGALQDLDRAVLIGERSYGKGLVQTVRDLAYNTKLKVTTAKYYIPSGRCIQALDYSHRNPDGSVGKVPDSLISEFKTQSGRKVYDGGGISPDIKITPEDYARITQELVLQDLTFDFINSYALRHPNIAPINEFKITDEIYNEFKTYLKEKKFSYETESQQILNKLIEAAKAEKYYDTAKEQIAALENDFTHSIDRDMDLFKDEITSFLTEQFIQRYYYLQGVIEYKVQHDQEVAKAVEVLNDKEVYRNTLKPVK
;
A
#
# COMPACT_ATOMS: atom_id res chain seq x y z
N THR A 1 -6.61 1.06 22.67
CA THR A 1 -7.26 2.02 23.60
C THR A 1 -6.56 2.07 24.95
N LEU A 2 -6.06 0.95 25.51
CA LEU A 2 -5.39 0.92 26.82
C LEU A 2 -4.10 1.77 26.87
N LEU A 3 -3.35 1.85 25.78
CA LEU A 3 -2.13 2.66 25.72
C LEU A 3 -2.40 4.15 25.58
N LYS A 4 -3.57 4.54 25.04
CA LYS A 4 -3.96 5.95 24.91
C LYS A 4 -4.35 6.55 26.25
N GLY A 5 -4.14 7.83 26.41
CA GLY A 5 -4.51 8.57 27.62
C GLY A 5 -3.96 9.99 27.59
N GLN A 6 -4.09 10.69 28.73
CA GLN A 6 -3.66 12.07 28.87
C GLN A 6 -2.13 12.16 28.76
N PRO A 7 -1.57 13.04 27.90
CA PRO A 7 -0.14 13.30 27.84
C PRO A 7 0.42 13.68 29.22
N GLY A 8 1.66 13.29 29.49
CA GLY A 8 2.34 13.48 30.77
C GLY A 8 1.97 12.47 31.85
N LYS A 9 1.00 11.58 31.62
CA LYS A 9 0.68 10.51 32.59
C LYS A 9 1.49 9.26 32.34
N GLU A 10 2.01 8.68 33.43
CA GLU A 10 2.73 7.40 33.40
C GLU A 10 1.78 6.24 33.07
N ILE A 11 2.28 5.29 32.33
CA ILE A 11 1.67 3.98 32.11
C ILE A 11 2.68 2.88 32.42
N THR A 12 2.25 1.85 33.10
CA THR A 12 3.04 0.64 33.32
C THR A 12 2.55 -0.44 32.36
N ILE A 13 3.45 -1.05 31.64
CA ILE A 13 3.20 -2.11 30.65
C ILE A 13 3.95 -3.36 31.09
N LYS A 14 3.27 -4.50 31.13
CA LYS A 14 3.89 -5.81 31.29
C LYS A 14 4.19 -6.38 29.91
N VAL A 15 5.45 -6.68 29.66
CA VAL A 15 5.95 -7.23 28.39
C VAL A 15 6.41 -8.65 28.65
N GLN A 16 5.76 -9.63 28.02
CA GLN A 16 6.25 -11.01 28.00
C GLN A 16 7.13 -11.19 26.77
N ARG A 17 8.33 -11.70 26.98
CA ARG A 17 9.25 -12.12 25.92
C ARG A 17 9.38 -13.63 25.92
N GLU A 18 9.49 -14.25 24.76
CA GLU A 18 9.56 -15.71 24.61
C GLU A 18 10.68 -16.34 25.47
N PHE A 19 11.82 -15.65 25.57
CA PHE A 19 13.01 -16.16 26.27
C PHE A 19 13.13 -15.68 27.72
N GLU A 20 12.10 -15.03 28.25
CA GLU A 20 12.07 -14.54 29.64
C GLU A 20 11.05 -15.32 30.46
N THR A 21 11.46 -15.86 31.58
CA THR A 21 10.58 -16.65 32.46
C THR A 21 9.52 -15.81 33.17
N LYS A 22 9.73 -14.49 33.27
CA LYS A 22 8.81 -13.56 33.94
C LYS A 22 8.56 -12.34 33.07
N PRO A 23 7.31 -11.82 33.08
CA PRO A 23 7.01 -10.56 32.42
C PRO A 23 7.86 -9.41 32.96
N LEU A 24 8.38 -8.58 32.06
CA LEU A 24 9.10 -7.36 32.38
C LEU A 24 8.11 -6.22 32.58
N GLU A 25 8.20 -5.50 33.69
CA GLU A 25 7.46 -4.25 33.86
C GLU A 25 8.26 -3.09 33.24
N LYS A 26 7.62 -2.36 32.36
CA LYS A 26 8.17 -1.15 31.71
C LYS A 26 7.25 0.02 32.00
N LYS A 27 7.84 1.12 32.43
CA LYS A 27 7.15 2.40 32.64
C LYS A 27 7.42 3.32 31.48
N ALA A 28 6.39 3.98 30.97
CA ALA A 28 6.48 4.99 29.93
C ALA A 28 5.60 6.19 30.28
N ILE A 29 6.02 7.37 29.86
CA ILE A 29 5.21 8.58 29.96
C ILE A 29 4.50 8.77 28.63
N ARG A 30 3.17 8.97 28.68
CA ARG A 30 2.40 9.24 27.47
C ARG A 30 2.77 10.61 26.91
N GLU A 31 3.07 10.64 25.63
CA GLU A 31 3.37 11.85 24.89
C GLU A 31 2.48 11.97 23.66
N LYS A 32 2.35 13.19 23.12
CA LYS A 32 1.68 13.41 21.84
C LYS A 32 2.65 13.00 20.73
N ILE A 33 2.51 11.79 20.22
CA ILE A 33 3.32 11.28 19.11
C ILE A 33 2.85 11.94 17.82
N GLN A 34 3.78 12.58 17.10
CA GLN A 34 3.57 13.07 15.74
C GLN A 34 4.37 12.16 14.80
N LEU A 35 3.66 11.38 14.00
CA LEU A 35 4.28 10.61 12.92
C LEU A 35 4.50 11.54 11.73
N PRO A 36 5.68 11.54 11.09
CA PRO A 36 5.91 12.32 9.88
C PRO A 36 5.02 11.81 8.75
N SER A 37 4.45 12.73 7.97
CA SER A 37 3.68 12.36 6.78
C SER A 37 4.56 11.78 5.69
N VAL A 38 5.82 12.22 5.62
CA VAL A 38 6.88 11.72 4.75
C VAL A 38 7.94 11.02 5.62
N PRO A 39 7.78 9.74 5.96
CA PRO A 39 8.74 9.01 6.79
C PRO A 39 10.06 8.77 6.07
N TYR A 40 10.09 8.83 4.74
CA TYR A 40 11.27 8.64 3.93
C TYR A 40 11.25 9.51 2.66
N SER A 41 12.39 10.12 2.35
CA SER A 41 12.70 10.70 1.05
C SER A 41 14.19 10.54 0.76
N GLY A 42 14.54 10.05 -0.43
CA GLY A 42 15.91 9.74 -0.81
C GLY A 42 16.10 9.69 -2.32
N MET A 43 17.37 9.64 -2.75
CA MET A 43 17.70 9.34 -4.15
C MET A 43 17.59 7.84 -4.38
N VAL A 44 16.92 7.43 -5.47
CA VAL A 44 16.89 6.03 -5.95
C VAL A 44 18.16 5.74 -6.74
N ASN A 45 18.57 6.71 -7.54
CA ASN A 45 19.80 6.71 -8.33
C ASN A 45 20.29 8.17 -8.45
N ASP A 46 21.29 8.43 -9.29
CA ASP A 46 21.90 9.77 -9.45
C ASP A 46 20.92 10.84 -9.93
N THR A 47 19.79 10.49 -10.52
CA THR A 47 18.85 11.42 -11.17
C THR A 47 17.42 11.36 -10.67
N THR A 48 17.04 10.29 -10.00
CA THR A 48 15.64 10.06 -9.59
C THR A 48 15.49 10.20 -8.08
N GLY A 49 14.66 11.14 -7.65
CA GLY A 49 14.25 11.29 -6.26
C GLY A 49 12.99 10.48 -5.96
N TYR A 50 12.88 10.00 -4.72
CA TYR A 50 11.73 9.25 -4.21
C TYR A 50 11.18 9.89 -2.95
N ILE A 51 9.86 9.99 -2.86
CA ILE A 51 9.12 10.54 -1.71
C ILE A 51 8.02 9.57 -1.33
N TYR A 52 8.06 9.02 -0.11
CA TYR A 52 6.99 8.19 0.43
C TYR A 52 6.06 9.01 1.30
N LEU A 53 4.82 9.20 0.88
CA LEU A 53 3.78 9.94 1.60
C LEU A 53 2.74 8.97 2.14
N THR A 54 2.68 8.82 3.46
CA THR A 54 1.82 7.82 4.13
C THR A 54 0.45 8.32 4.56
N SER A 55 0.27 9.64 4.68
CA SER A 55 -1.00 10.25 5.10
C SER A 55 -1.04 11.73 4.76
N PHE A 56 -2.24 12.31 4.73
CA PHE A 56 -2.46 13.74 4.52
C PHE A 56 -2.86 14.41 5.84
N THR A 57 -1.85 14.77 6.65
CA THR A 57 -1.99 15.54 7.89
C THR A 57 -1.86 17.04 7.61
N ASP A 58 -1.98 17.88 8.61
CA ASP A 58 -1.82 19.34 8.52
C ASP A 58 -0.42 19.81 8.07
N LYS A 59 0.57 18.92 8.07
CA LYS A 59 1.96 19.22 7.68
C LYS A 59 2.39 18.59 6.36
N SER A 60 1.55 17.75 5.76
CA SER A 60 1.96 16.91 4.63
C SER A 60 2.47 17.69 3.43
N ALA A 61 1.83 18.81 3.09
CA ALA A 61 2.30 19.64 1.99
C ALA A 61 3.66 20.28 2.29
N ALA A 62 3.88 20.73 3.53
CA ALA A 62 5.17 21.28 3.94
C ALA A 62 6.28 20.21 3.91
N ASP A 63 5.98 18.99 4.38
CA ASP A 63 6.91 17.86 4.37
C ASP A 63 7.29 17.47 2.93
N VAL A 64 6.29 17.31 2.04
CA VAL A 64 6.52 17.00 0.61
C VAL A 64 7.30 18.13 -0.07
N ARG A 65 6.96 19.38 0.20
CA ARG A 65 7.71 20.54 -0.34
C ARG A 65 9.18 20.50 0.07
N SER A 66 9.45 20.26 1.34
CA SER A 66 10.80 20.15 1.87
C SER A 66 11.58 19.00 1.24
N ALA A 67 10.92 17.84 1.05
CA ALA A 67 11.51 16.69 0.37
C ALA A 67 11.85 17.01 -1.09
N ILE A 68 10.94 17.64 -1.86
CA ILE A 68 11.19 18.05 -3.26
C ILE A 68 12.42 18.97 -3.34
N ILE A 69 12.49 19.98 -2.48
CA ILE A 69 13.62 20.94 -2.46
C ILE A 69 14.94 20.22 -2.12
N SER A 70 14.91 19.35 -1.11
CA SER A 70 16.09 18.57 -0.70
C SER A 70 16.60 17.68 -1.85
N LEU A 71 15.69 16.97 -2.52
CA LEU A 71 16.04 16.09 -3.64
C LEU A 71 16.58 16.86 -4.84
N LYS A 72 15.97 18.01 -5.18
CA LYS A 72 16.53 18.92 -6.21
C LYS A 72 17.96 19.34 -5.90
N ASN A 73 18.23 19.72 -4.65
CA ASN A 73 19.57 20.11 -4.23
C ASN A 73 20.58 18.95 -4.29
N LYS A 74 20.11 17.71 -4.22
CA LYS A 74 20.90 16.50 -4.41
C LYS A 74 21.08 16.09 -5.88
N GLY A 75 20.48 16.83 -6.82
CA GLY A 75 20.61 16.56 -8.26
C GLY A 75 19.44 15.79 -8.89
N ALA A 76 18.34 15.58 -8.15
CA ALA A 76 17.17 14.92 -8.74
C ALA A 76 16.62 15.73 -9.92
N SER A 77 16.51 15.11 -11.08
CA SER A 77 15.90 15.63 -12.30
C SER A 77 14.56 14.96 -12.64
N SER A 78 14.17 13.93 -11.90
CA SER A 78 12.87 13.25 -11.95
C SER A 78 12.44 12.82 -10.55
N LEU A 79 11.14 12.59 -10.36
CA LEU A 79 10.55 12.24 -9.06
C LEU A 79 9.62 11.03 -9.15
N ILE A 80 9.65 10.23 -8.09
CA ILE A 80 8.64 9.23 -7.76
C ILE A 80 7.92 9.68 -6.50
N LEU A 81 6.61 9.87 -6.56
CA LEU A 81 5.75 10.11 -5.41
C LEU A 81 4.98 8.83 -5.09
N ASP A 82 5.33 8.18 -4.00
CA ASP A 82 4.70 6.93 -3.57
C ASP A 82 3.52 7.22 -2.63
N LEU A 83 2.32 6.85 -3.09
CA LEU A 83 1.05 6.94 -2.36
C LEU A 83 0.48 5.56 -2.01
N ARG A 84 1.24 4.49 -2.19
CA ARG A 84 0.80 3.13 -1.84
C ARG A 84 0.52 3.02 -0.35
N GLY A 85 -0.56 2.34 0.01
CA GLY A 85 -1.03 2.21 1.40
C GLY A 85 -1.54 3.51 2.04
N ASN A 86 -1.56 4.63 1.33
CA ASN A 86 -2.00 5.92 1.86
C ASN A 86 -3.53 6.06 1.76
N SER A 87 -4.24 5.89 2.85
CA SER A 87 -5.70 5.97 2.92
C SER A 87 -6.28 7.39 2.80
N GLY A 88 -5.43 8.41 2.60
CA GLY A 88 -5.82 9.80 2.41
C GLY A 88 -5.66 10.66 3.67
N GLY A 89 -6.54 11.65 3.82
CA GLY A 89 -6.55 12.62 4.91
C GLY A 89 -7.16 13.96 4.48
N LEU A 90 -6.48 15.06 4.79
CA LEU A 90 -6.98 16.41 4.56
C LEU A 90 -6.95 16.79 3.07
N LEU A 91 -8.12 17.17 2.54
CA LEU A 91 -8.30 17.58 1.13
C LEU A 91 -7.42 18.79 0.77
N ASP A 92 -7.34 19.80 1.63
CA ASP A 92 -6.57 21.01 1.37
C ASP A 92 -5.07 20.69 1.19
N GLN A 93 -4.55 19.68 1.90
CA GLN A 93 -3.17 19.22 1.74
C GLN A 93 -2.95 18.53 0.38
N ALA A 94 -3.93 17.74 -0.09
CA ALA A 94 -3.87 17.15 -1.43
C ALA A 94 -3.84 18.22 -2.52
N VAL A 95 -4.70 19.24 -2.40
CA VAL A 95 -4.74 20.39 -3.33
C VAL A 95 -3.39 21.13 -3.36
N GLU A 96 -2.79 21.36 -2.19
CA GLU A 96 -1.50 22.04 -2.10
C GLU A 96 -0.37 21.19 -2.70
N ILE A 97 -0.37 19.88 -2.49
CA ILE A 97 0.63 18.97 -3.09
C ILE A 97 0.51 18.95 -4.61
N VAL A 98 -0.71 18.86 -5.17
CA VAL A 98 -0.91 18.93 -6.63
C VAL A 98 -0.38 20.26 -7.18
N ASN A 99 -0.59 21.37 -6.45
CA ASN A 99 -0.13 22.70 -6.88
C ASN A 99 1.41 22.79 -7.00
N PHE A 100 2.19 21.92 -6.39
CA PHE A 100 3.65 21.89 -6.59
C PHE A 100 4.05 21.49 -8.02
N PHE A 101 3.17 20.84 -8.75
CA PHE A 101 3.44 20.22 -10.05
C PHE A 101 2.68 20.85 -11.23
N VAL A 102 1.59 21.59 -10.97
CA VAL A 102 0.69 22.07 -12.03
C VAL A 102 0.67 23.60 -12.10
N PRO A 103 0.42 24.20 -13.27
CA PRO A 103 0.34 25.66 -13.42
C PRO A 103 -0.70 26.29 -12.50
N LYS A 104 -0.45 27.53 -12.12
CA LYS A 104 -1.42 28.34 -11.38
C LYS A 104 -2.77 28.38 -12.12
N ASN A 105 -3.88 28.34 -11.38
CA ASN A 105 -5.26 28.29 -11.83
C ASN A 105 -5.68 26.95 -12.46
N SER A 106 -4.81 25.93 -12.53
CA SER A 106 -5.26 24.59 -12.91
C SER A 106 -6.32 24.10 -11.95
N LYS A 107 -7.41 23.55 -12.49
CA LYS A 107 -8.45 22.90 -11.71
C LYS A 107 -7.89 21.59 -11.11
N ILE A 108 -8.16 21.34 -9.82
CA ILE A 108 -7.66 20.17 -9.11
C ILE A 108 -8.82 19.25 -8.72
N VAL A 109 -9.84 19.77 -8.07
CA VAL A 109 -10.99 18.99 -7.61
C VAL A 109 -12.20 19.88 -7.36
N ASP A 110 -13.40 19.37 -7.68
CA ASP A 110 -14.68 19.95 -7.24
C ASP A 110 -15.31 19.10 -6.16
N THR A 111 -16.01 19.74 -5.23
CA THR A 111 -16.92 19.06 -4.32
C THR A 111 -18.34 19.49 -4.62
N LYS A 112 -19.23 18.52 -4.90
CA LYS A 112 -20.65 18.79 -5.26
C LYS A 112 -21.56 17.91 -4.44
N GLY A 113 -22.58 18.53 -3.82
CA GLY A 113 -23.52 17.86 -2.96
C GLY A 113 -24.99 18.23 -3.23
N LYS A 114 -25.88 17.78 -2.36
CA LYS A 114 -27.32 18.17 -2.41
C LYS A 114 -27.53 19.66 -2.15
N VAL A 115 -26.73 20.22 -1.24
CA VAL A 115 -26.78 21.65 -0.87
C VAL A 115 -25.84 22.42 -1.74
N LYS A 116 -26.35 23.00 -2.83
CA LYS A 116 -25.57 23.66 -3.89
C LYS A 116 -24.67 24.79 -3.41
N GLN A 117 -25.09 25.52 -2.38
CA GLN A 117 -24.30 26.60 -1.75
C GLN A 117 -22.99 26.10 -1.11
N TRP A 118 -22.82 24.78 -0.93
CA TRP A 118 -21.61 24.14 -0.37
C TRP A 118 -20.73 23.53 -1.47
N ASP A 119 -21.16 23.60 -2.73
CA ASP A 119 -20.31 23.21 -3.86
C ASP A 119 -19.08 24.11 -3.87
N LYS A 120 -17.91 23.51 -4.10
CA LYS A 120 -16.65 24.24 -4.06
C LYS A 120 -15.70 23.71 -5.12
N GLU A 121 -15.07 24.63 -5.82
CA GLU A 121 -13.98 24.36 -6.75
C GLU A 121 -12.65 24.68 -6.08
N TYR A 122 -11.69 23.77 -6.26
CA TYR A 122 -10.33 23.92 -5.76
C TYR A 122 -9.36 23.97 -6.95
N THR A 123 -8.62 25.06 -7.01
CA THR A 123 -7.63 25.31 -8.07
C THR A 123 -6.24 25.54 -7.48
N ALA A 124 -5.20 25.34 -8.29
CA ALA A 124 -3.83 25.68 -7.95
C ALA A 124 -3.69 27.20 -7.75
N LYS A 125 -3.30 27.62 -6.56
CA LYS A 125 -3.22 29.06 -6.19
C LYS A 125 -1.86 29.69 -6.45
N ASN A 126 -0.81 28.89 -6.45
CA ASN A 126 0.57 29.34 -6.56
C ASN A 126 1.22 28.81 -7.82
N ASN A 127 2.35 29.43 -8.22
CA ASN A 127 3.19 28.84 -9.26
C ASN A 127 3.80 27.52 -8.78
N PRO A 128 3.94 26.52 -9.64
CA PRO A 128 4.50 25.23 -9.28
C PRO A 128 5.97 25.31 -8.90
N ILE A 129 6.43 24.38 -8.06
CA ILE A 129 7.83 24.26 -7.65
C ILE A 129 8.64 23.51 -8.70
N VAL A 130 8.02 22.51 -9.34
CA VAL A 130 8.64 21.60 -10.30
C VAL A 130 7.71 21.35 -11.50
N PRO A 131 7.44 22.38 -12.33
CA PRO A 131 6.47 22.28 -13.42
C PRO A 131 6.85 21.24 -14.47
N ASP A 132 8.14 21.15 -14.82
CA ASP A 132 8.63 20.35 -15.94
C ASP A 132 9.37 19.09 -15.54
N MET A 133 9.55 18.84 -14.22
CA MET A 133 10.24 17.66 -13.72
C MET A 133 9.40 16.41 -13.99
N PRO A 134 9.89 15.39 -14.72
CA PRO A 134 9.18 14.13 -14.91
C PRO A 134 8.75 13.54 -13.58
N LEU A 135 7.50 13.08 -13.50
CA LEU A 135 6.87 12.59 -12.29
C LEU A 135 6.16 11.27 -12.54
N VAL A 136 6.47 10.28 -11.72
CA VAL A 136 5.68 9.06 -11.58
C VAL A 136 4.98 9.07 -10.22
N VAL A 137 3.74 8.63 -10.18
CA VAL A 137 2.99 8.41 -8.94
C VAL A 137 2.70 6.92 -8.80
N LEU A 138 3.14 6.32 -7.68
CA LEU A 138 2.81 4.93 -7.36
C LEU A 138 1.51 4.88 -6.55
N ILE A 139 0.61 4.01 -6.97
CA ILE A 139 -0.70 3.78 -6.32
C ILE A 139 -1.00 2.29 -6.18
N ASP A 140 -1.78 1.95 -5.15
CA ASP A 140 -2.27 0.61 -4.91
C ASP A 140 -3.73 0.61 -4.39
N ARG A 141 -4.24 -0.56 -4.05
CA ARG A 141 -5.60 -0.72 -3.47
C ARG A 141 -5.81 0.01 -2.14
N GLY A 142 -4.72 0.38 -1.43
CA GLY A 142 -4.74 1.16 -0.20
C GLY A 142 -4.76 2.66 -0.44
N SER A 143 -4.42 3.12 -1.66
CA SER A 143 -4.47 4.53 -2.05
C SER A 143 -5.91 5.01 -2.12
N ALA A 144 -6.33 5.90 -1.21
CA ALA A 144 -7.72 6.32 -1.10
C ALA A 144 -7.90 7.82 -0.85
N SER A 145 -9.07 8.37 -1.21
CA SER A 145 -9.49 9.72 -0.82
C SER A 145 -8.52 10.81 -1.30
N ALA A 146 -7.80 11.51 -0.41
CA ALA A 146 -6.83 12.55 -0.76
C ALA A 146 -5.71 12.04 -1.69
N SER A 147 -5.29 10.78 -1.55
CA SER A 147 -4.34 10.12 -2.48
C SER A 147 -4.92 10.03 -3.89
N GLU A 148 -6.22 9.75 -4.00
CA GLU A 148 -6.91 9.66 -5.28
C GLU A 148 -7.15 11.05 -5.90
N ILE A 149 -7.28 12.09 -5.07
CA ILE A 149 -7.31 13.48 -5.56
C ILE A 149 -5.96 13.82 -6.17
N VAL A 150 -4.84 13.51 -5.50
CA VAL A 150 -3.49 13.79 -6.03
C VAL A 150 -3.23 12.98 -7.30
N SER A 151 -3.36 11.67 -7.23
CA SER A 151 -3.08 10.80 -8.39
C SER A 151 -4.01 11.09 -9.57
N GLY A 152 -5.32 11.20 -9.31
CA GLY A 152 -6.30 11.46 -10.35
C GLY A 152 -6.20 12.84 -10.99
N ALA A 153 -5.91 13.90 -10.21
CA ALA A 153 -5.71 15.22 -10.76
C ALA A 153 -4.44 15.29 -11.63
N LEU A 154 -3.34 14.68 -11.17
CA LEU A 154 -2.10 14.62 -11.94
C LEU A 154 -2.26 13.77 -13.21
N GLN A 155 -3.06 12.70 -13.18
CA GLN A 155 -3.39 11.90 -14.35
C GLN A 155 -4.25 12.69 -15.35
N ASP A 156 -5.33 13.31 -14.88
CA ASP A 156 -6.28 14.04 -15.74
C ASP A 156 -5.65 15.28 -16.40
N LEU A 157 -4.66 15.88 -15.74
CA LEU A 157 -3.88 17.01 -16.27
C LEU A 157 -2.66 16.55 -17.11
N ASP A 158 -2.51 15.25 -17.35
CA ASP A 158 -1.39 14.64 -18.07
C ASP A 158 -0.01 15.06 -17.50
N ARG A 159 0.06 15.26 -16.18
CA ARG A 159 1.25 15.77 -15.50
C ARG A 159 2.15 14.65 -14.95
N ALA A 160 1.59 13.49 -14.65
CA ALA A 160 2.31 12.35 -14.13
C ALA A 160 1.87 11.05 -14.79
N VAL A 161 2.79 10.09 -14.86
CA VAL A 161 2.48 8.70 -15.19
C VAL A 161 2.15 7.97 -13.89
N LEU A 162 1.03 7.26 -13.86
CA LEU A 162 0.61 6.45 -12.72
C LEU A 162 1.02 4.99 -12.93
N ILE A 163 1.65 4.38 -11.93
CA ILE A 163 2.10 2.98 -11.96
C ILE A 163 1.59 2.24 -10.73
N GLY A 164 1.25 0.97 -10.88
CA GLY A 164 0.85 0.07 -9.81
C GLY A 164 -0.52 -0.56 -9.99
N GLU A 165 -1.34 -0.57 -8.96
CA GLU A 165 -2.70 -1.12 -8.98
C GLU A 165 -3.77 -0.03 -8.97
N ARG A 166 -5.00 -0.44 -9.32
CA ARG A 166 -6.18 0.42 -9.20
C ARG A 166 -6.41 0.84 -7.75
N SER A 167 -6.64 2.13 -7.51
CA SER A 167 -6.89 2.70 -6.19
C SER A 167 -8.22 2.24 -5.57
N TYR A 168 -8.48 2.62 -4.34
CA TYR A 168 -9.62 2.19 -3.53
C TYR A 168 -10.99 2.60 -4.09
N GLY A 169 -11.13 3.83 -4.59
CA GLY A 169 -12.41 4.36 -5.06
C GLY A 169 -13.25 5.04 -3.98
N LYS A 170 -12.64 5.92 -3.16
CA LYS A 170 -13.35 6.69 -2.13
C LYS A 170 -13.56 8.14 -2.61
N GLY A 171 -14.70 8.36 -3.29
CA GLY A 171 -15.08 9.65 -3.89
C GLY A 171 -16.07 10.47 -3.06
N LEU A 172 -16.23 10.19 -1.76
CA LEU A 172 -17.18 10.86 -0.88
C LEU A 172 -16.49 11.81 0.10
N VAL A 173 -17.01 13.03 0.21
CA VAL A 173 -16.61 14.02 1.21
C VAL A 173 -17.39 13.80 2.49
N GLN A 174 -16.67 13.60 3.59
CA GLN A 174 -17.24 13.43 4.91
C GLN A 174 -16.90 14.63 5.79
N THR A 175 -17.92 15.25 6.37
CA THR A 175 -17.78 16.36 7.31
C THR A 175 -18.07 15.87 8.73
N VAL A 176 -17.23 16.29 9.67
CA VAL A 176 -17.44 16.03 11.10
C VAL A 176 -18.11 17.25 11.74
N ARG A 177 -19.18 17.01 12.47
CA ARG A 177 -19.90 18.03 13.26
C ARG A 177 -19.84 17.66 14.73
N ASP A 178 -19.46 18.61 15.57
CA ASP A 178 -19.51 18.44 17.01
C ASP A 178 -20.97 18.47 17.48
N LEU A 179 -21.33 17.55 18.35
CA LEU A 179 -22.62 17.44 19.00
C LEU A 179 -22.47 17.61 20.51
N ALA A 180 -23.60 17.61 21.24
CA ALA A 180 -23.61 17.65 22.70
C ALA A 180 -22.82 16.45 23.29
N TYR A 181 -22.44 16.57 24.56
CA TYR A 181 -21.78 15.54 25.36
C TYR A 181 -20.47 15.05 24.75
N ASN A 182 -19.70 15.95 24.12
CA ASN A 182 -18.40 15.64 23.48
C ASN A 182 -18.47 14.51 22.43
N THR A 183 -19.64 14.35 21.81
CA THR A 183 -19.86 13.41 20.70
C THR A 183 -19.67 14.10 19.35
N LYS A 184 -19.45 13.31 18.29
CA LYS A 184 -19.23 13.82 16.93
C LYS A 184 -20.09 13.06 15.94
N LEU A 185 -20.73 13.79 15.04
CA LEU A 185 -21.43 13.24 13.89
C LEU A 185 -20.54 13.34 12.67
N LYS A 186 -20.25 12.21 12.03
CA LYS A 186 -19.58 12.14 10.74
C LYS A 186 -20.62 11.85 9.67
N VAL A 187 -20.81 12.79 8.73
CA VAL A 187 -21.83 12.70 7.70
C VAL A 187 -21.24 12.96 6.32
N THR A 188 -21.70 12.20 5.32
CA THR A 188 -21.35 12.44 3.91
C THR A 188 -22.16 13.63 3.38
N THR A 189 -21.45 14.65 2.90
CA THR A 189 -22.06 15.92 2.44
C THR A 189 -21.94 16.16 0.95
N ALA A 190 -20.93 15.58 0.28
CA ALA A 190 -20.67 15.80 -1.13
C ALA A 190 -19.94 14.60 -1.76
N LYS A 191 -19.89 14.58 -3.10
CA LYS A 191 -18.95 13.81 -3.91
C LYS A 191 -17.85 14.75 -4.42
N TYR A 192 -16.65 14.22 -4.69
CA TYR A 192 -15.66 15.00 -5.40
C TYR A 192 -15.43 14.48 -6.82
N TYR A 193 -15.11 15.45 -7.67
CA TYR A 193 -14.89 15.27 -9.09
C TYR A 193 -13.53 15.85 -9.45
N ILE A 194 -12.67 15.04 -10.05
CA ILE A 194 -11.32 15.42 -10.47
C ILE A 194 -11.36 16.17 -11.82
N PRO A 195 -10.26 16.70 -12.36
CA PRO A 195 -10.29 17.67 -13.47
C PRO A 195 -11.06 17.24 -14.69
N SER A 196 -11.05 15.96 -15.08
CA SER A 196 -11.86 15.44 -16.20
C SER A 196 -13.37 15.49 -15.97
N GLY A 197 -13.81 15.73 -14.72
CA GLY A 197 -15.21 15.70 -14.31
C GLY A 197 -15.71 14.35 -13.82
N ARG A 198 -14.86 13.32 -13.81
CA ARG A 198 -15.23 11.98 -13.32
C ARG A 198 -15.28 11.93 -11.78
N CYS A 199 -16.23 11.12 -11.27
CA CYS A 199 -16.32 10.76 -9.87
C CYS A 199 -15.72 9.37 -9.67
N ILE A 200 -14.73 9.25 -8.80
CA ILE A 200 -13.97 8.00 -8.59
C ILE A 200 -14.64 7.02 -7.63
N GLN A 201 -15.82 7.35 -7.10
CA GLN A 201 -16.52 6.52 -6.11
C GLN A 201 -16.83 5.12 -6.63
N ALA A 202 -16.26 4.09 -6.00
CA ALA A 202 -16.41 2.69 -6.39
C ALA A 202 -17.62 2.00 -5.74
N LEU A 203 -17.99 2.38 -4.52
CA LEU A 203 -19.09 1.76 -3.79
C LEU A 203 -20.42 2.51 -4.03
N ASP A 204 -21.47 1.77 -4.37
CA ASP A 204 -22.81 2.32 -4.58
C ASP A 204 -23.63 2.28 -3.29
N TYR A 205 -23.55 3.36 -2.50
CA TYR A 205 -24.35 3.51 -1.29
C TYR A 205 -25.85 3.80 -1.54
N SER A 206 -26.24 4.00 -2.80
CA SER A 206 -27.63 4.24 -3.16
C SER A 206 -28.46 2.96 -3.15
N HIS A 207 -27.80 1.84 -3.41
CA HIS A 207 -28.42 0.52 -3.42
C HIS A 207 -27.68 -0.38 -2.44
N ARG A 208 -28.42 -0.89 -1.45
CA ARG A 208 -27.89 -1.86 -0.50
C ARG A 208 -28.42 -3.26 -0.82
N ASN A 209 -27.57 -4.25 -0.65
CA ASN A 209 -27.96 -5.65 -0.73
C ASN A 209 -28.91 -5.99 0.43
N PRO A 210 -29.70 -7.08 0.34
CA PRO A 210 -30.61 -7.53 1.39
C PRO A 210 -29.92 -7.77 2.75
N ASP A 211 -28.66 -8.13 2.75
CA ASP A 211 -27.82 -8.33 3.95
C ASP A 211 -27.24 -7.00 4.52
N GLY A 212 -27.59 -5.86 3.90
CA GLY A 212 -27.12 -4.53 4.29
C GLY A 212 -25.73 -4.15 3.76
N SER A 213 -25.04 -5.05 3.05
CA SER A 213 -23.77 -4.77 2.40
C SER A 213 -23.93 -3.78 1.23
N VAL A 214 -22.82 -3.20 0.79
CA VAL A 214 -22.78 -2.22 -0.31
C VAL A 214 -22.00 -2.81 -1.46
N GLY A 215 -22.62 -2.88 -2.63
CA GLY A 215 -21.99 -3.33 -3.87
C GLY A 215 -21.10 -2.27 -4.50
N LYS A 216 -20.36 -2.66 -5.52
CA LYS A 216 -19.64 -1.73 -6.39
C LYS A 216 -20.61 -1.11 -7.40
N VAL A 217 -20.24 0.07 -7.93
CA VAL A 217 -20.93 0.66 -9.10
C VAL A 217 -20.92 -0.37 -10.24
N PRO A 218 -22.09 -0.73 -10.79
CA PRO A 218 -22.17 -1.70 -11.90
C PRO A 218 -21.39 -1.20 -13.12
N ASP A 219 -20.76 -2.13 -13.85
CA ASP A 219 -19.99 -1.80 -15.07
C ASP A 219 -20.83 -1.05 -16.12
N SER A 220 -22.14 -1.32 -16.18
CA SER A 220 -23.09 -0.63 -17.07
C SER A 220 -23.27 0.88 -16.75
N LEU A 221 -22.87 1.33 -15.58
CA LEU A 221 -22.94 2.72 -15.13
C LEU A 221 -21.59 3.42 -15.18
N ILE A 222 -20.53 2.74 -15.59
CA ILE A 222 -19.19 3.32 -15.76
C ILE A 222 -19.18 4.17 -17.02
N SER A 223 -18.76 5.42 -16.89
CA SER A 223 -18.68 6.37 -17.99
C SER A 223 -17.24 6.66 -18.40
N GLU A 224 -17.03 6.88 -19.71
CA GLU A 224 -15.74 7.30 -20.26
C GLU A 224 -15.59 8.82 -20.14
N PHE A 225 -14.43 9.25 -19.70
CA PHE A 225 -13.98 10.63 -19.64
C PHE A 225 -12.65 10.77 -20.39
N LYS A 226 -12.16 11.99 -20.54
CA LYS A 226 -10.89 12.27 -21.20
C LYS A 226 -10.01 13.15 -20.31
N THR A 227 -8.72 12.85 -20.30
CA THR A 227 -7.69 13.71 -19.72
C THR A 227 -7.53 14.97 -20.58
N GLN A 228 -6.71 15.90 -20.14
CA GLN A 228 -6.45 17.15 -20.87
C GLN A 228 -5.90 16.90 -22.29
N SER A 229 -5.05 15.88 -22.48
CA SER A 229 -4.53 15.50 -23.80
C SER A 229 -5.50 14.62 -24.62
N GLY A 230 -6.60 14.13 -24.02
CA GLY A 230 -7.59 13.28 -24.67
C GLY A 230 -7.42 11.78 -24.43
N ARG A 231 -6.58 11.35 -23.48
CA ARG A 231 -6.49 9.93 -23.05
C ARG A 231 -7.82 9.50 -22.40
N LYS A 232 -8.23 8.26 -22.65
CA LYS A 232 -9.44 7.70 -22.05
C LYS A 232 -9.21 7.35 -20.58
N VAL A 233 -10.11 7.78 -19.74
CA VAL A 233 -10.17 7.47 -18.30
C VAL A 233 -11.62 7.19 -17.90
N TYR A 234 -11.83 6.49 -16.78
CA TYR A 234 -13.15 6.00 -16.40
C TYR A 234 -13.49 6.41 -14.95
N ASP A 235 -14.78 6.54 -14.66
CA ASP A 235 -15.31 6.71 -13.32
C ASP A 235 -15.69 5.37 -12.64
N GLY A 236 -16.38 5.42 -11.51
CA GLY A 236 -17.06 4.26 -10.88
C GLY A 236 -16.15 3.20 -10.24
N GLY A 237 -14.84 3.38 -10.24
CA GLY A 237 -13.96 2.31 -9.77
C GLY A 237 -12.61 2.73 -9.21
N GLY A 238 -12.46 3.94 -8.70
CA GLY A 238 -11.16 4.49 -8.28
C GLY A 238 -10.32 4.94 -9.49
N ILE A 239 -9.03 5.17 -9.26
CA ILE A 239 -8.06 5.58 -10.28
C ILE A 239 -7.37 4.34 -10.84
N SER A 240 -7.46 4.12 -12.14
CA SER A 240 -6.67 3.08 -12.82
C SER A 240 -5.29 3.63 -13.16
N PRO A 241 -4.19 2.91 -12.88
CA PRO A 241 -2.87 3.33 -13.29
C PRO A 241 -2.71 3.29 -14.82
N ASP A 242 -1.79 4.09 -15.34
CA ASP A 242 -1.41 4.09 -16.76
C ASP A 242 -0.59 2.84 -17.11
N ILE A 243 0.22 2.38 -16.16
CA ILE A 243 1.01 1.13 -16.25
C ILE A 243 0.62 0.25 -15.06
N LYS A 244 -0.06 -0.85 -15.37
CA LYS A 244 -0.51 -1.79 -14.34
C LYS A 244 0.61 -2.75 -13.97
N ILE A 245 0.88 -2.85 -12.68
CA ILE A 245 1.70 -3.88 -12.05
C ILE A 245 0.84 -4.51 -10.96
N THR A 246 0.69 -5.81 -11.00
CA THR A 246 -0.01 -6.56 -9.96
C THR A 246 1.05 -7.31 -9.17
N PRO A 247 1.24 -7.01 -7.88
CA PRO A 247 2.10 -7.80 -7.03
C PRO A 247 1.67 -9.26 -7.03
N GLU A 248 2.62 -10.16 -6.99
CA GLU A 248 2.33 -11.57 -6.79
C GLU A 248 1.93 -11.80 -5.33
N ASP A 249 0.89 -12.61 -5.11
CA ASP A 249 0.52 -13.01 -3.77
C ASP A 249 1.58 -13.99 -3.23
N TYR A 250 1.90 -13.85 -1.96
CA TYR A 250 2.81 -14.80 -1.30
C TYR A 250 2.26 -16.23 -1.36
N ALA A 251 3.14 -17.18 -1.55
CA ALA A 251 2.84 -18.60 -1.44
C ALA A 251 2.24 -18.93 -0.06
N ARG A 252 1.40 -19.95 -0.01
CA ARG A 252 0.69 -20.31 1.22
C ARG A 252 1.63 -20.54 2.41
N ILE A 253 2.79 -21.16 2.17
CA ILE A 253 3.80 -21.36 3.22
C ILE A 253 4.25 -20.03 3.82
N THR A 254 4.57 -19.02 3.01
CA THR A 254 5.01 -17.71 3.49
C THR A 254 3.92 -17.01 4.30
N GLN A 255 2.66 -17.10 3.83
CA GLN A 255 1.52 -16.56 4.58
C GLN A 255 1.38 -17.23 5.96
N GLU A 256 1.51 -18.56 6.02
CA GLU A 256 1.39 -19.31 7.28
C GLU A 256 2.56 -19.04 8.23
N LEU A 257 3.79 -18.87 7.73
CA LEU A 257 4.93 -18.46 8.53
C LEU A 257 4.69 -17.11 9.24
N VAL A 258 3.98 -16.20 8.57
CA VAL A 258 3.57 -14.90 9.15
C VAL A 258 2.43 -15.07 10.15
N LEU A 259 1.36 -15.78 9.76
CA LEU A 259 0.16 -15.95 10.58
C LEU A 259 0.44 -16.67 11.91
N GLN A 260 1.45 -17.54 11.94
CA GLN A 260 1.87 -18.26 13.14
C GLN A 260 3.04 -17.57 13.89
N ASP A 261 3.37 -16.31 13.53
CA ASP A 261 4.45 -15.50 14.13
C ASP A 261 5.85 -16.15 14.08
N LEU A 262 6.06 -17.21 13.28
CA LEU A 262 7.30 -18.00 13.27
C LEU A 262 8.51 -17.22 12.77
N THR A 263 8.32 -16.34 11.78
CA THR A 263 9.37 -15.45 11.30
C THR A 263 9.76 -14.43 12.36
N PHE A 264 8.77 -13.84 13.03
CA PHE A 264 8.98 -12.87 14.11
C PHE A 264 9.77 -13.47 15.28
N ASP A 265 9.36 -14.63 15.74
CA ASP A 265 10.00 -15.32 16.88
C ASP A 265 11.43 -15.77 16.54
N PHE A 266 11.64 -16.35 15.33
CA PHE A 266 12.97 -16.71 14.86
C PHE A 266 13.92 -15.52 14.85
N ILE A 267 13.50 -14.39 14.24
CA ILE A 267 14.34 -13.20 14.11
C ILE A 267 14.64 -12.58 15.47
N ASN A 268 13.69 -12.59 16.40
CA ASN A 268 13.94 -12.14 17.77
C ASN A 268 14.96 -13.03 18.47
N SER A 269 14.87 -14.36 18.32
CA SER A 269 15.85 -15.31 18.85
C SER A 269 17.22 -15.10 18.24
N TYR A 270 17.29 -14.92 16.92
CA TYR A 270 18.53 -14.63 16.21
C TYR A 270 19.18 -13.33 16.71
N ALA A 271 18.39 -12.27 16.87
CA ALA A 271 18.87 -10.95 17.31
C ALA A 271 19.46 -10.95 18.74
N LEU A 272 19.04 -11.86 19.62
CA LEU A 272 19.64 -12.02 20.95
C LEU A 272 21.10 -12.53 20.87
N ARG A 273 21.40 -13.35 19.87
CA ARG A 273 22.73 -13.94 19.66
C ARG A 273 23.61 -13.09 18.72
N HIS A 274 22.98 -12.28 17.88
CA HIS A 274 23.62 -11.45 16.88
C HIS A 274 23.15 -9.99 17.04
N PRO A 275 23.78 -9.17 17.91
CA PRO A 275 23.34 -7.79 18.18
C PRO A 275 23.39 -6.85 16.96
N ASN A 276 24.17 -7.19 15.95
CA ASN A 276 24.34 -6.41 14.72
C ASN A 276 24.24 -7.32 13.49
N ILE A 277 23.81 -6.76 12.38
CA ILE A 277 23.88 -7.34 11.04
C ILE A 277 24.63 -6.40 10.10
N ALA A 278 24.95 -6.88 8.89
CA ALA A 278 25.55 -6.06 7.84
C ALA A 278 24.67 -4.85 7.50
N PRO A 279 25.24 -3.77 6.93
CA PRO A 279 24.48 -2.61 6.44
C PRO A 279 23.34 -3.03 5.50
N ILE A 280 22.26 -2.21 5.44
CA ILE A 280 21.01 -2.51 4.72
C ILE A 280 21.25 -3.04 3.29
N ASN A 281 22.16 -2.39 2.55
CA ASN A 281 22.44 -2.72 1.16
C ASN A 281 23.39 -3.93 0.98
N GLU A 282 23.98 -4.43 2.07
CA GLU A 282 24.92 -5.55 2.07
C GLU A 282 24.33 -6.80 2.73
N PHE A 283 23.30 -6.63 3.56
CA PHE A 283 22.68 -7.73 4.29
C PHE A 283 21.94 -8.67 3.34
N LYS A 284 22.24 -9.94 3.48
CA LYS A 284 21.57 -11.03 2.75
C LYS A 284 21.35 -12.22 3.69
N ILE A 285 20.25 -12.89 3.51
CA ILE A 285 20.02 -14.19 4.14
C ILE A 285 20.98 -15.20 3.47
N THR A 286 21.95 -15.68 4.24
CA THR A 286 22.89 -16.73 3.78
C THR A 286 22.25 -18.12 3.89
N ASP A 287 22.84 -19.11 3.25
CA ASP A 287 22.38 -20.50 3.38
C ASP A 287 22.43 -20.99 4.84
N GLU A 288 23.39 -20.51 5.64
CA GLU A 288 23.47 -20.81 7.07
C GLU A 288 22.25 -20.28 7.82
N ILE A 289 21.88 -19.01 7.63
CA ILE A 289 20.70 -18.40 8.26
C ILE A 289 19.41 -19.10 7.80
N TYR A 290 19.33 -19.43 6.50
CA TYR A 290 18.17 -20.12 5.96
C TYR A 290 18.01 -21.53 6.52
N ASN A 291 19.11 -22.30 6.63
CA ASN A 291 19.09 -23.63 7.23
C ASN A 291 18.82 -23.61 8.74
N GLU A 292 19.30 -22.58 9.44
CA GLU A 292 18.94 -22.35 10.84
C GLU A 292 17.43 -22.12 10.99
N PHE A 293 16.82 -21.32 10.10
CA PHE A 293 15.38 -21.12 10.07
C PHE A 293 14.61 -22.42 9.76
N LYS A 294 15.07 -23.23 8.78
CA LYS A 294 14.47 -24.57 8.53
C LYS A 294 14.53 -25.47 9.77
N THR A 295 15.63 -25.45 10.51
CA THR A 295 15.80 -26.22 11.74
C THR A 295 14.83 -25.75 12.82
N TYR A 296 14.71 -24.43 13.01
CA TYR A 296 13.77 -23.82 13.92
C TYR A 296 12.31 -24.22 13.62
N LEU A 297 11.90 -24.22 12.34
CA LEU A 297 10.56 -24.65 11.94
C LEU A 297 10.28 -26.12 12.30
N LYS A 298 11.28 -27.01 12.16
CA LYS A 298 11.17 -28.41 12.58
C LYS A 298 10.99 -28.56 14.10
N GLU A 299 11.74 -27.78 14.88
CA GLU A 299 11.62 -27.77 16.35
C GLU A 299 10.25 -27.28 16.80
N LYS A 300 9.70 -26.25 16.14
CA LYS A 300 8.35 -25.73 16.38
C LYS A 300 7.24 -26.64 15.83
N LYS A 301 7.59 -27.73 15.14
CA LYS A 301 6.63 -28.64 14.47
C LYS A 301 5.67 -27.89 13.55
N PHE A 302 6.21 -26.93 12.80
CA PHE A 302 5.43 -26.15 11.86
C PHE A 302 4.71 -27.07 10.87
N SER A 303 3.42 -26.79 10.67
CA SER A 303 2.59 -27.46 9.68
C SER A 303 1.48 -26.53 9.22
N TYR A 304 0.98 -26.74 8.03
CA TYR A 304 -0.16 -26.03 7.49
C TYR A 304 -0.88 -26.89 6.44
N GLU A 305 -2.10 -26.49 6.09
CA GLU A 305 -2.86 -27.12 5.03
C GLU A 305 -2.97 -26.18 3.83
N THR A 306 -2.79 -26.72 2.63
CA THR A 306 -3.02 -25.97 1.40
C THR A 306 -4.52 -25.94 1.09
N GLU A 307 -4.99 -24.89 0.42
CA GLU A 307 -6.38 -24.82 -0.05
C GLU A 307 -6.69 -25.94 -1.04
N SER A 308 -5.72 -26.29 -1.91
CA SER A 308 -5.85 -27.42 -2.86
C SER A 308 -6.13 -28.74 -2.13
N GLN A 309 -5.41 -29.00 -1.02
CA GLN A 309 -5.63 -30.19 -0.20
C GLN A 309 -7.02 -30.18 0.44
N GLN A 310 -7.47 -29.03 0.94
CA GLN A 310 -8.82 -28.90 1.53
C GLN A 310 -9.93 -29.12 0.49
N ILE A 311 -9.76 -28.58 -0.72
CA ILE A 311 -10.70 -28.77 -1.82
C ILE A 311 -10.72 -30.23 -2.27
N LEU A 312 -9.55 -30.86 -2.38
CA LEU A 312 -9.43 -32.28 -2.73
C LEU A 312 -10.12 -33.18 -1.70
N ASN A 313 -9.93 -32.92 -0.41
CA ASN A 313 -10.61 -33.65 0.66
C ASN A 313 -12.15 -33.52 0.54
N LYS A 314 -12.66 -32.31 0.26
CA LYS A 314 -14.09 -32.09 0.01
C LYS A 314 -14.59 -32.82 -1.23
N LEU A 315 -13.78 -32.83 -2.31
CA LEU A 315 -14.11 -33.59 -3.53
C LEU A 315 -14.22 -35.10 -3.25
N ILE A 316 -13.29 -35.65 -2.47
CA ILE A 316 -13.28 -37.04 -2.06
C ILE A 316 -14.56 -37.39 -1.26
N GLU A 317 -14.92 -36.53 -0.29
CA GLU A 317 -16.17 -36.72 0.47
C GLU A 317 -17.42 -36.69 -0.42
N ALA A 318 -17.49 -35.72 -1.31
CA ALA A 318 -18.59 -35.63 -2.27
C ALA A 318 -18.67 -36.87 -3.20
N ALA A 319 -17.52 -37.27 -3.77
CA ALA A 319 -17.46 -38.47 -4.65
C ALA A 319 -17.87 -39.75 -3.92
N LYS A 320 -17.52 -39.90 -2.63
CA LYS A 320 -17.97 -41.04 -1.80
C LYS A 320 -19.50 -41.00 -1.57
N ALA A 321 -20.03 -39.82 -1.24
CA ALA A 321 -21.49 -39.67 -1.03
C ALA A 321 -22.30 -39.94 -2.29
N GLU A 322 -21.78 -39.53 -3.45
CA GLU A 322 -22.38 -39.71 -4.77
C GLU A 322 -22.10 -41.12 -5.41
N LYS A 323 -21.26 -41.93 -4.75
CA LYS A 323 -20.82 -43.27 -5.22
C LYS A 323 -19.96 -43.27 -6.49
N TYR A 324 -19.28 -42.15 -6.80
CA TYR A 324 -18.34 -42.07 -7.93
C TYR A 324 -16.90 -42.33 -7.51
N TYR A 325 -16.61 -42.43 -6.21
CA TYR A 325 -15.24 -42.56 -5.69
C TYR A 325 -14.48 -43.76 -6.30
N ASP A 326 -15.12 -44.93 -6.39
CA ASP A 326 -14.47 -46.15 -6.92
C ASP A 326 -14.10 -46.01 -8.41
N THR A 327 -14.92 -45.29 -9.19
CA THR A 327 -14.69 -45.05 -10.62
C THR A 327 -13.54 -44.03 -10.83
N ALA A 328 -13.38 -43.08 -9.92
CA ALA A 328 -12.39 -42.01 -10.00
C ALA A 328 -11.13 -42.23 -9.12
N LYS A 329 -11.01 -43.41 -8.52
CA LYS A 329 -10.02 -43.70 -7.48
C LYS A 329 -8.61 -43.48 -7.93
N GLU A 330 -8.23 -43.89 -9.15
CA GLU A 330 -6.86 -43.69 -9.68
C GLU A 330 -6.55 -42.23 -9.91
N GLN A 331 -7.49 -41.45 -10.44
CA GLN A 331 -7.34 -40.01 -10.67
C GLN A 331 -7.25 -39.24 -9.35
N ILE A 332 -8.06 -39.63 -8.38
CA ILE A 332 -8.00 -39.03 -7.03
C ILE A 332 -6.66 -39.34 -6.38
N ALA A 333 -6.17 -40.57 -6.44
CA ALA A 333 -4.87 -40.95 -5.87
C ALA A 333 -3.70 -40.20 -6.55
N ALA A 334 -3.79 -39.96 -7.85
CA ALA A 334 -2.81 -39.14 -8.56
C ALA A 334 -2.83 -37.71 -8.05
N LEU A 335 -4.02 -37.11 -7.90
CA LEU A 335 -4.16 -35.75 -7.32
C LEU A 335 -3.69 -35.67 -5.87
N GLU A 336 -4.00 -36.68 -5.04
CA GLU A 336 -3.50 -36.77 -3.66
C GLU A 336 -1.96 -36.76 -3.65
N ASN A 337 -1.32 -37.51 -4.52
CA ASN A 337 0.15 -37.53 -4.65
C ASN A 337 0.70 -36.18 -5.11
N ASP A 338 0.08 -35.57 -6.14
CA ASP A 338 0.54 -34.30 -6.73
C ASP A 338 0.36 -33.11 -5.77
N PHE A 339 -0.71 -33.09 -4.98
CA PHE A 339 -0.97 -32.07 -3.97
C PHE A 339 -0.41 -32.38 -2.58
N THR A 340 0.23 -33.56 -2.41
CA THR A 340 0.99 -33.84 -1.18
C THR A 340 2.16 -32.88 -1.11
N HIS A 341 2.15 -32.01 -0.11
CA HIS A 341 3.25 -31.10 0.15
C HIS A 341 4.07 -31.55 1.37
N SER A 342 5.31 -31.13 1.43
CA SER A 342 6.14 -31.24 2.61
C SER A 342 6.80 -29.90 2.90
N ILE A 343 7.00 -29.60 4.16
CA ILE A 343 7.63 -28.33 4.56
C ILE A 343 9.02 -28.18 3.90
N ASP A 344 9.82 -29.26 3.86
CA ASP A 344 11.14 -29.20 3.26
C ASP A 344 11.08 -28.89 1.75
N ARG A 345 10.15 -29.51 1.01
CA ARG A 345 9.94 -29.25 -0.42
C ARG A 345 9.48 -27.82 -0.65
N ASP A 346 8.51 -27.34 0.14
CA ASP A 346 7.95 -26.01 -0.04
C ASP A 346 8.94 -24.92 0.35
N MET A 347 9.75 -25.16 1.39
CA MET A 347 10.87 -24.29 1.75
C MET A 347 11.91 -24.18 0.63
N ASP A 348 12.15 -25.26 -0.13
CA ASP A 348 13.09 -25.24 -1.26
C ASP A 348 12.45 -24.62 -2.51
N LEU A 349 11.18 -24.90 -2.79
CA LEU A 349 10.44 -24.38 -3.93
C LEU A 349 10.25 -22.86 -3.87
N PHE A 350 9.92 -22.35 -2.68
CA PHE A 350 9.65 -20.93 -2.44
C PHE A 350 10.82 -20.21 -1.74
N LYS A 351 12.04 -20.77 -1.86
CA LYS A 351 13.23 -20.24 -1.17
C LYS A 351 13.47 -18.77 -1.44
N ASP A 352 13.38 -18.34 -2.68
CA ASP A 352 13.66 -16.95 -3.07
C ASP A 352 12.64 -15.97 -2.45
N GLU A 353 11.36 -16.33 -2.49
CA GLU A 353 10.28 -15.55 -1.86
C GLU A 353 10.45 -15.46 -0.35
N ILE A 354 10.65 -16.60 0.32
CA ILE A 354 10.84 -16.67 1.78
C ILE A 354 12.10 -15.89 2.18
N THR A 355 13.19 -16.01 1.41
CA THR A 355 14.43 -15.27 1.66
C THR A 355 14.22 -13.77 1.54
N SER A 356 13.51 -13.31 0.52
CA SER A 356 13.17 -11.89 0.34
C SER A 356 12.34 -11.39 1.51
N PHE A 357 11.30 -12.13 1.89
CA PHE A 357 10.46 -11.80 3.04
C PHE A 357 11.26 -11.74 4.35
N LEU A 358 12.07 -12.77 4.64
CA LEU A 358 12.94 -12.79 5.83
C LEU A 358 13.89 -11.59 5.85
N THR A 359 14.49 -11.24 4.70
CA THR A 359 15.40 -10.09 4.61
C THR A 359 14.72 -8.80 5.06
N GLU A 360 13.50 -8.54 4.60
CA GLU A 360 12.72 -7.37 5.05
C GLU A 360 12.46 -7.40 6.55
N GLN A 361 12.09 -8.56 7.10
CA GLN A 361 11.82 -8.71 8.54
C GLN A 361 13.08 -8.53 9.39
N PHE A 362 14.23 -9.02 8.93
CA PHE A 362 15.53 -8.76 9.58
C PHE A 362 15.87 -7.28 9.55
N ILE A 363 15.74 -6.62 8.41
CA ILE A 363 15.97 -5.18 8.28
C ILE A 363 15.03 -4.40 9.20
N GLN A 364 13.76 -4.79 9.28
CA GLN A 364 12.79 -4.17 10.20
C GLN A 364 13.24 -4.31 11.67
N ARG A 365 13.78 -5.45 12.03
CA ARG A 365 14.21 -5.73 13.41
C ARG A 365 15.42 -4.89 13.83
N TYR A 366 16.37 -4.66 12.91
CA TYR A 366 17.64 -3.98 13.22
C TYR A 366 17.64 -2.51 12.82
N TYR A 367 16.97 -2.14 11.74
CA TYR A 367 16.98 -0.80 11.16
C TYR A 367 15.61 -0.10 11.17
N TYR A 368 14.61 -0.73 11.78
CA TYR A 368 13.25 -0.20 11.94
C TYR A 368 12.56 0.07 10.58
N LEU A 369 11.42 0.79 10.64
CA LEU A 369 10.62 1.11 9.46
C LEU A 369 11.42 1.90 8.40
N GLN A 370 12.28 2.81 8.81
CA GLN A 370 13.08 3.60 7.87
C GLN A 370 14.01 2.71 7.04
N GLY A 371 14.66 1.71 7.67
CA GLY A 371 15.51 0.76 6.97
C GLY A 371 14.73 -0.10 5.99
N VAL A 372 13.52 -0.53 6.33
CA VAL A 372 12.66 -1.29 5.42
C VAL A 372 12.31 -0.47 4.18
N ILE A 373 11.95 0.80 4.35
CA ILE A 373 11.63 1.67 3.21
C ILE A 373 12.86 1.88 2.33
N GLU A 374 14.04 2.12 2.92
CA GLU A 374 15.30 2.26 2.19
C GLU A 374 15.62 1.01 1.37
N TYR A 375 15.48 -0.17 1.97
CA TYR A 375 15.66 -1.45 1.29
C TYR A 375 14.66 -1.61 0.13
N LYS A 376 13.37 -1.35 0.38
CA LYS A 376 12.31 -1.48 -0.65
C LYS A 376 12.53 -0.55 -1.84
N VAL A 377 12.95 0.68 -1.61
CA VAL A 377 13.24 1.63 -2.70
C VAL A 377 14.24 1.06 -3.71
N GLN A 378 15.16 0.19 -3.27
CA GLN A 378 16.18 -0.42 -4.14
C GLN A 378 15.76 -1.78 -4.76
N HIS A 379 14.74 -2.44 -4.20
CA HIS A 379 14.37 -3.81 -4.58
C HIS A 379 12.91 -3.96 -5.06
N ASP A 380 12.12 -2.90 -4.98
CA ASP A 380 10.72 -2.87 -5.35
C ASP A 380 10.53 -2.81 -6.87
N GLN A 381 9.75 -3.72 -7.43
CA GLN A 381 9.50 -3.84 -8.87
C GLN A 381 8.79 -2.61 -9.46
N GLU A 382 7.88 -2.00 -8.69
CA GLU A 382 7.15 -0.79 -9.14
C GLU A 382 8.06 0.42 -9.14
N VAL A 383 8.97 0.54 -8.16
CA VAL A 383 10.02 1.58 -8.14
C VAL A 383 10.99 1.37 -9.31
N ALA A 384 11.43 0.14 -9.57
CA ALA A 384 12.28 -0.18 -10.71
C ALA A 384 11.61 0.19 -12.04
N LYS A 385 10.32 -0.13 -12.20
CA LYS A 385 9.54 0.25 -13.38
C LYS A 385 9.35 1.76 -13.50
N ALA A 386 9.16 2.45 -12.40
CA ALA A 386 9.08 3.92 -12.38
C ALA A 386 10.40 4.56 -12.87
N VAL A 387 11.54 4.03 -12.41
CA VAL A 387 12.87 4.47 -12.85
C VAL A 387 13.07 4.20 -14.36
N GLU A 388 12.67 3.03 -14.85
CA GLU A 388 12.72 2.67 -16.27
C GLU A 388 11.95 3.71 -17.11
N VAL A 389 10.69 3.98 -16.72
CA VAL A 389 9.81 4.94 -17.42
C VAL A 389 10.37 6.37 -17.37
N LEU A 390 10.93 6.80 -16.23
CA LEU A 390 11.51 8.13 -16.07
C LEU A 390 12.80 8.32 -16.88
N ASN A 391 13.58 7.26 -17.07
CA ASN A 391 14.81 7.28 -17.85
C ASN A 391 14.55 7.26 -19.37
N ASP A 392 13.43 6.70 -19.82
CA ASP A 392 13.03 6.67 -21.22
C ASP A 392 12.06 7.84 -21.51
N LYS A 393 12.61 8.95 -22.02
CA LYS A 393 11.82 10.16 -22.35
C LYS A 393 10.73 9.91 -23.41
N GLU A 394 10.91 8.95 -24.29
CA GLU A 394 9.94 8.62 -25.31
C GLU A 394 8.78 7.82 -24.72
N VAL A 395 9.06 6.78 -23.95
CA VAL A 395 8.06 6.01 -23.19
C VAL A 395 7.27 6.92 -22.28
N TYR A 396 7.93 7.76 -21.46
CA TYR A 396 7.26 8.72 -20.58
C TYR A 396 6.29 9.64 -21.32
N ARG A 397 6.75 10.28 -22.42
CA ARG A 397 5.92 11.19 -23.20
C ARG A 397 4.78 10.49 -23.94
N ASN A 398 5.00 9.28 -24.43
CA ASN A 398 3.97 8.53 -25.15
C ASN A 398 2.88 8.03 -24.20
N THR A 399 3.23 7.66 -22.98
CA THR A 399 2.24 7.29 -21.95
C THR A 399 1.30 8.46 -21.61
N LEU A 400 1.76 9.69 -21.70
CA LEU A 400 0.97 10.90 -21.44
C LEU A 400 0.19 11.40 -22.68
N LYS A 401 0.21 10.69 -23.81
CA LYS A 401 -0.52 11.04 -25.03
C LYS A 401 -1.67 10.07 -25.28
N PRO A 402 -2.74 10.50 -25.98
CA PRO A 402 -3.79 9.57 -26.39
C PRO A 402 -3.24 8.49 -27.33
N VAL A 403 -3.71 7.25 -27.14
CA VAL A 403 -3.45 6.17 -28.08
C VAL A 403 -4.12 6.53 -29.39
N LYS A 404 -3.35 6.55 -30.48
CA LYS A 404 -3.85 6.87 -31.84
C LYS A 404 -4.78 5.77 -32.37
#